data_35347da39525c6e6bb8013b0d4081381
#
_entry.id   35347da39525c6e6bb8013b0d4081381
#
_cell.length_a   1.000
_cell.length_b   1.000
_cell.length_c   1.000
_cell.angle_alpha   90.00
_cell.angle_beta   90.00
_cell.angle_gamma   90.00
#
_symmetry.space_group_name_H-M   'P 1'
#
loop_
_entity.id
_entity.type
_entity.pdbx_description
1 polymer ?
#
loop_
_entity_poly.entity_id
_entity_poly.type
_entity_poly.pdbx_seq_one_letter_code
_entity_poly.pdbx_strand_id
1 'polypeptide(L)'
;MTGGARPDAKPSVRHVVLAGCVVVGMMATSQGWAGEGPPVLNTLKDIGLALGICWSAHLPPVAQARPGMRVTVMLTFTKSGEILGEPRFTFVTQEASPETRALYQRVAVAAIDTCTPLPFSERLGNAVAGRPNIFPFVDWRNAKGV
;
A
#
# COMPACT_ATOMS: atom_id res chain seq x y z
N MET A 1 22.97 -67.37 9.04
CA MET A 1 24.03 -67.94 8.18
C MET A 1 24.64 -66.82 7.42
N THR A 2 25.79 -66.46 7.84
CA THR A 2 27.04 -66.34 7.10
C THR A 2 26.93 -65.48 5.86
N GLY A 3 27.63 -64.44 5.77
CA GLY A 3 29.01 -64.05 5.95
C GLY A 3 29.32 -63.19 4.82
N GLY A 4 29.97 -62.20 4.96
CA GLY A 4 31.37 -61.97 4.78
C GLY A 4 31.54 -60.76 3.93
N ALA A 5 32.16 -59.86 4.47
CA ALA A 5 33.54 -59.42 4.28
C ALA A 5 33.68 -58.21 3.32
N ARG A 6 34.19 -57.14 3.92
CA ARG A 6 35.02 -56.10 3.27
C ARG A 6 36.21 -56.66 2.56
N PRO A 7 36.87 -55.96 1.65
CA PRO A 7 37.90 -55.04 2.11
C PRO A 7 38.09 -53.73 1.33
N ASP A 8 38.65 -52.84 2.09
CA ASP A 8 39.44 -51.67 1.81
C ASP A 8 40.32 -51.71 0.54
N ALA A 9 40.46 -50.60 -0.11
CA ALA A 9 41.71 -50.17 -0.69
C ALA A 9 41.75 -48.65 -0.94
N LYS A 10 42.44 -47.93 -0.10
CA LYS A 10 43.26 -46.73 -0.41
C LYS A 10 44.54 -47.24 -1.08
N PRO A 11 45.44 -46.44 -1.64
CA PRO A 11 45.45 -45.01 -1.97
C PRO A 11 46.03 -44.73 -3.36
N SER A 12 46.07 -43.50 -3.85
CA SER A 12 47.30 -42.94 -4.47
C SER A 12 47.18 -41.47 -4.83
N VAL A 13 47.92 -40.78 -4.20
CA VAL A 13 48.63 -39.52 -4.27
C VAL A 13 49.13 -39.16 -5.69
N ARG A 14 49.17 -37.88 -5.93
CA ARG A 14 49.97 -37.05 -6.85
C ARG A 14 49.35 -36.73 -8.21
N HIS A 15 48.93 -35.46 -8.37
CA HIS A 15 49.75 -34.55 -9.17
C HIS A 15 49.30 -33.10 -8.86
N VAL A 16 50.26 -32.37 -8.35
CA VAL A 16 50.25 -30.93 -8.23
C VAL A 16 50.36 -30.34 -9.64
N VAL A 17 49.37 -29.59 -10.08
CA VAL A 17 49.51 -28.65 -11.17
C VAL A 17 49.03 -27.31 -10.68
N LEU A 18 49.99 -26.45 -10.43
CA LEU A 18 49.82 -25.02 -10.31
C LEU A 18 49.32 -24.46 -11.63
N ALA A 19 48.09 -24.02 -11.69
CA ALA A 19 47.62 -23.15 -12.73
C ALA A 19 46.83 -22.02 -12.11
N GLY A 20 47.31 -20.81 -12.29
CA GLY A 20 46.81 -19.58 -11.69
C GLY A 20 45.34 -19.33 -12.02
N CYS A 21 44.55 -19.28 -11.03
CA CYS A 21 43.21 -18.67 -11.10
C CYS A 21 43.35 -17.17 -11.00
N VAL A 22 43.26 -16.51 -12.14
CA VAL A 22 42.93 -15.09 -12.20
C VAL A 22 41.52 -14.95 -11.61
N VAL A 23 41.45 -14.52 -10.39
CA VAL A 23 40.20 -14.08 -9.77
C VAL A 23 39.80 -12.75 -10.41
N VAL A 24 39.02 -12.85 -11.49
CA VAL A 24 38.26 -11.70 -11.97
C VAL A 24 37.21 -11.41 -10.92
N GLY A 25 37.52 -10.46 -10.06
CA GLY A 25 36.55 -9.91 -9.09
C GLY A 25 35.40 -9.29 -9.87
N MET A 26 34.29 -10.02 -10.03
CA MET A 26 33.01 -9.40 -10.31
C MET A 26 32.63 -8.57 -9.13
N MET A 27 32.96 -7.28 -9.17
CA MET A 27 32.30 -6.30 -8.34
C MET A 27 30.84 -6.28 -8.76
N ALA A 28 30.02 -7.04 -8.07
CA ALA A 28 28.59 -6.83 -8.06
C ALA A 28 28.36 -5.44 -7.46
N THR A 29 28.22 -4.45 -8.33
CA THR A 29 27.63 -3.18 -7.95
C THR A 29 26.20 -3.49 -7.58
N SER A 30 25.95 -3.73 -6.31
CA SER A 30 24.63 -3.64 -5.74
C SER A 30 24.19 -2.17 -5.94
N GLN A 31 23.49 -1.92 -7.04
CA GLN A 31 22.71 -0.71 -7.18
C GLN A 31 21.65 -0.82 -6.11
N GLY A 32 21.95 -0.27 -4.93
CA GLY A 32 20.96 -0.02 -3.94
C GLY A 32 19.93 0.89 -4.59
N TRP A 33 18.75 0.36 -4.81
CA TRP A 33 17.58 1.16 -5.02
C TRP A 33 17.48 1.99 -3.75
N ALA A 34 17.94 3.25 -3.80
CA ALA A 34 17.54 4.24 -2.84
C ALA A 34 16.04 4.36 -3.02
N GLY A 35 15.28 3.61 -2.20
CA GLY A 35 13.84 3.70 -2.19
C GLY A 35 13.50 5.14 -1.90
N GLU A 36 13.03 5.87 -2.90
CA GLU A 36 12.27 7.07 -2.63
C GLU A 36 11.16 6.65 -1.70
N GLY A 37 11.17 7.18 -0.49
CA GLY A 37 10.07 6.99 0.44
C GLY A 37 8.76 7.41 -0.21
N PRO A 38 7.61 7.03 0.34
CA PRO A 38 6.32 7.42 -0.22
C PRO A 38 6.32 8.93 -0.46
N PRO A 39 5.75 9.39 -1.60
CA PRO A 39 5.79 10.80 -1.96
C PRO A 39 5.17 11.64 -0.85
N VAL A 40 5.94 12.61 -0.36
CA VAL A 40 5.49 13.52 0.69
C VAL A 40 4.39 14.44 0.16
N LEU A 41 3.28 14.51 0.87
CA LEU A 41 2.13 15.34 0.50
C LEU A 41 2.36 16.79 0.94
N ASN A 42 2.14 17.74 0.05
CA ASN A 42 2.42 19.16 0.26
C ASN A 42 1.17 20.05 0.23
N THR A 43 0.06 19.55 -0.30
CA THR A 43 -1.19 20.30 -0.48
C THR A 43 -2.42 19.49 -0.08
N LEU A 44 -3.54 20.17 0.17
CA LEU A 44 -4.84 19.51 0.37
C LEU A 44 -5.27 18.68 -0.84
N LYS A 45 -4.89 19.09 -2.05
CA LYS A 45 -5.15 18.33 -3.26
C LYS A 45 -4.42 16.98 -3.22
N ASP A 46 -3.18 16.96 -2.76
CA ASP A 46 -2.40 15.72 -2.63
C ASP A 46 -3.05 14.77 -1.63
N ILE A 47 -3.60 15.29 -0.52
CA ILE A 47 -4.38 14.50 0.43
C ILE A 47 -5.58 13.86 -0.28
N GLY A 48 -6.35 14.65 -1.01
CA GLY A 48 -7.52 14.16 -1.75
C GLY A 48 -7.16 13.08 -2.76
N LEU A 49 -6.05 13.24 -3.48
CA LEU A 49 -5.56 12.24 -4.44
C LEU A 49 -5.13 10.94 -3.74
N ALA A 50 -4.36 11.04 -2.65
CA ALA A 50 -3.92 9.88 -1.88
C ALA A 50 -5.12 9.08 -1.31
N LEU A 51 -6.06 9.77 -0.70
CA LEU A 51 -7.29 9.15 -0.19
C LEU A 51 -8.14 8.56 -1.33
N GLY A 52 -8.20 9.22 -2.49
CA GLY A 52 -8.90 8.74 -3.67
C GLY A 52 -8.33 7.43 -4.24
N ILE A 53 -7.01 7.26 -4.20
CA ILE A 53 -6.34 6.01 -4.57
C ILE A 53 -6.75 4.88 -3.61
N CYS A 54 -6.70 5.14 -2.31
CA CYS A 54 -7.14 4.16 -1.31
C CYS A 54 -8.63 3.82 -1.44
N TRP A 55 -9.47 4.82 -1.68
CA TRP A 55 -10.88 4.63 -1.97
C TRP A 55 -11.10 3.67 -3.15
N SER A 56 -10.42 3.93 -4.25
CA SER A 56 -10.54 3.11 -5.46
C SER A 56 -10.14 1.66 -5.22
N ALA A 57 -9.14 1.41 -4.38
CA ALA A 57 -8.67 0.07 -4.03
C ALA A 57 -9.65 -0.69 -3.12
N HIS A 58 -10.51 0.00 -2.38
CA HIS A 58 -11.46 -0.59 -1.43
C HIS A 58 -12.90 -0.64 -1.94
N LEU A 59 -13.16 -0.13 -3.15
CA LEU A 59 -14.51 -0.17 -3.72
C LEU A 59 -15.10 -1.58 -3.73
N PRO A 60 -16.42 -1.72 -3.49
CA PRO A 60 -17.06 -3.03 -3.48
C PRO A 60 -16.91 -3.74 -4.83
N PRO A 61 -17.01 -5.07 -4.87
CA PRO A 61 -16.99 -5.83 -6.12
C PRO A 61 -18.02 -5.31 -7.12
N VAL A 62 -17.75 -5.48 -8.42
CA VAL A 62 -18.61 -4.98 -9.51
C VAL A 62 -20.08 -5.41 -9.34
N ALA A 63 -20.32 -6.61 -8.84
CA ALA A 63 -21.68 -7.12 -8.57
C ALA A 63 -22.46 -6.30 -7.52
N GLN A 64 -21.76 -5.57 -6.65
CA GLN A 64 -22.33 -4.70 -5.62
C GLN A 64 -22.09 -3.22 -5.91
N ALA A 65 -21.44 -2.92 -7.05
CA ALA A 65 -21.12 -1.56 -7.43
C ALA A 65 -22.38 -0.75 -7.73
N ARG A 66 -22.38 0.49 -7.27
CA ARG A 66 -23.40 1.47 -7.64
C ARG A 66 -22.71 2.70 -8.20
N PRO A 67 -22.55 2.78 -9.51
CA PRO A 67 -21.93 3.92 -10.18
C PRO A 67 -22.62 5.24 -9.81
N GLY A 68 -21.80 6.26 -9.60
CA GLY A 68 -22.29 7.56 -9.15
C GLY A 68 -22.54 7.69 -7.65
N MET A 69 -22.34 6.62 -6.89
CA MET A 69 -22.40 6.66 -5.43
C MET A 69 -21.38 7.65 -4.88
N ARG A 70 -21.83 8.60 -4.09
CA ARG A 70 -20.98 9.61 -3.45
C ARG A 70 -21.06 9.49 -1.94
N VAL A 71 -19.89 9.54 -1.31
CA VAL A 71 -19.76 9.64 0.14
C VAL A 71 -18.84 10.83 0.42
N THR A 72 -19.27 11.76 1.25
CA THR A 72 -18.45 12.90 1.66
C THR A 72 -18.11 12.77 3.12
N VAL A 73 -16.83 12.82 3.44
CA VAL A 73 -16.32 12.63 4.80
C VAL A 73 -15.58 13.87 5.25
N MET A 74 -15.83 14.29 6.46
CA MET A 74 -15.05 15.31 7.15
C MET A 74 -14.00 14.63 8.02
N LEU A 75 -12.73 14.96 7.79
CA LEU A 75 -11.58 14.44 8.49
C LEU A 75 -10.81 15.57 9.16
N THR A 76 -10.28 15.28 10.34
CA THR A 76 -9.32 16.13 11.03
C THR A 76 -8.02 15.34 11.17
N PHE A 77 -6.88 15.97 10.92
CA PHE A 77 -5.57 15.31 10.98
C PHE A 77 -4.72 15.85 12.11
N THR A 78 -3.82 15.02 12.60
CA THR A 78 -2.65 15.44 13.36
C THR A 78 -1.59 16.01 12.40
N LYS A 79 -0.54 16.64 12.94
CA LYS A 79 0.61 17.11 12.12
C LYS A 79 1.32 15.97 11.38
N SER A 80 1.28 14.76 11.93
CA SER A 80 1.90 13.55 11.38
C SER A 80 1.02 12.80 10.37
N GLY A 81 -0.16 13.32 10.04
CA GLY A 81 -1.05 12.72 9.05
C GLY A 81 -1.95 11.60 9.56
N GLU A 82 -2.04 11.43 10.87
CA GLU A 82 -2.98 10.52 11.52
C GLU A 82 -4.36 11.17 11.61
N ILE A 83 -5.41 10.36 11.69
CA ILE A 83 -6.76 10.87 11.93
C ILE A 83 -6.91 11.28 13.39
N LEU A 84 -7.37 12.50 13.60
CA LEU A 84 -7.73 13.01 14.91
C LEU A 84 -9.25 12.88 15.11
N GLY A 85 -9.65 12.00 16.03
CA GLY A 85 -11.05 11.68 16.26
C GLY A 85 -11.63 10.71 15.22
N GLU A 86 -12.94 10.71 15.06
CA GLU A 86 -13.63 9.81 14.15
C GLU A 86 -14.00 10.51 12.84
N PRO A 87 -13.91 9.80 11.68
CA PRO A 87 -14.43 10.29 10.41
C PRO A 87 -15.93 10.62 10.51
N ARG A 88 -16.33 11.79 10.05
CA ARG A 88 -17.74 12.21 10.07
C ARG A 88 -18.30 12.26 8.65
N PHE A 89 -19.34 11.47 8.39
CA PHE A 89 -20.05 11.50 7.11
C PHE A 89 -20.94 12.73 7.05
N THR A 90 -20.67 13.62 6.09
CA THR A 90 -21.45 14.84 5.87
C THR A 90 -22.45 14.68 4.74
N PHE A 91 -22.22 13.72 3.83
CA PHE A 91 -23.12 13.37 2.76
C PHE A 91 -22.96 11.92 2.32
N VAL A 92 -24.07 11.26 2.02
CA VAL A 92 -24.14 9.96 1.34
C VAL A 92 -25.30 10.03 0.36
N THR A 93 -25.13 9.49 -0.85
CA THR A 93 -26.17 9.47 -1.89
C THR A 93 -27.47 8.90 -1.33
N GLN A 94 -28.54 9.73 -1.33
CA GLN A 94 -29.80 9.40 -0.66
C GLN A 94 -30.66 8.40 -1.43
N GLU A 95 -30.52 8.36 -2.74
CA GLU A 95 -31.28 7.48 -3.66
C GLU A 95 -30.85 6.01 -3.57
N ALA A 96 -29.76 5.73 -2.85
CA ALA A 96 -29.32 4.37 -2.59
C ALA A 96 -30.07 3.76 -1.40
N SER A 97 -30.20 2.43 -1.40
CA SER A 97 -30.78 1.71 -0.26
C SER A 97 -29.96 1.92 1.01
N PRO A 98 -30.57 1.76 2.20
CA PRO A 98 -29.83 1.86 3.47
C PRO A 98 -28.62 0.92 3.53
N GLU A 99 -28.75 -0.30 3.01
CA GLU A 99 -27.68 -1.31 2.97
C GLU A 99 -26.54 -0.86 2.07
N THR A 100 -26.83 -0.32 0.90
CA THR A 100 -25.83 0.22 -0.02
C THR A 100 -25.12 1.42 0.59
N ARG A 101 -25.84 2.33 1.22
CA ARG A 101 -25.24 3.48 1.93
C ARG A 101 -24.29 3.01 3.02
N ALA A 102 -24.71 2.06 3.85
CA ALA A 102 -23.88 1.50 4.91
C ALA A 102 -22.64 0.78 4.35
N LEU A 103 -22.77 0.06 3.23
CA LEU A 103 -21.64 -0.57 2.55
C LEU A 103 -20.58 0.46 2.14
N TYR A 104 -20.98 1.52 1.46
CA TYR A 104 -20.06 2.56 0.99
C TYR A 104 -19.44 3.38 2.14
N GLN A 105 -20.15 3.56 3.24
CA GLN A 105 -19.58 4.17 4.45
C GLN A 105 -18.47 3.28 5.05
N ARG A 106 -18.69 1.95 5.15
CA ARG A 106 -17.65 1.01 5.61
C ARG A 106 -16.44 1.00 4.67
N VAL A 107 -16.66 1.06 3.36
CA VAL A 107 -15.59 1.17 2.37
C VAL A 107 -14.77 2.43 2.59
N ALA A 108 -15.42 3.56 2.85
CA ALA A 108 -14.73 4.83 3.12
C ALA A 108 -13.87 4.75 4.39
N VAL A 109 -14.40 4.19 5.47
CA VAL A 109 -13.62 3.99 6.71
C VAL A 109 -12.42 3.10 6.46
N ALA A 110 -12.61 1.94 5.81
CA ALA A 110 -11.52 1.01 5.51
C ALA A 110 -10.43 1.65 4.63
N ALA A 111 -10.82 2.47 3.64
CA ALA A 111 -9.88 3.20 2.80
C ALA A 111 -9.07 4.23 3.60
N ILE A 112 -9.72 4.99 4.47
CA ILE A 112 -9.08 5.98 5.33
C ILE A 112 -8.10 5.29 6.29
N ASP A 113 -8.52 4.24 6.97
CA ASP A 113 -7.69 3.49 7.93
C ASP A 113 -6.46 2.87 7.26
N THR A 114 -6.60 2.36 6.05
CA THR A 114 -5.49 1.76 5.29
C THR A 114 -4.51 2.81 4.80
N CYS A 115 -4.99 4.02 4.45
CA CYS A 115 -4.18 5.09 3.89
C CYS A 115 -3.44 5.91 4.94
N THR A 116 -3.91 5.92 6.17
CA THR A 116 -3.32 6.75 7.23
C THR A 116 -2.35 5.93 8.11
N PRO A 117 -1.29 6.56 8.63
CA PRO A 117 -0.97 7.99 8.54
C PRO A 117 -0.51 8.43 7.15
N LEU A 118 -0.93 9.62 6.73
CA LEU A 118 -0.51 10.21 5.45
C LEU A 118 0.86 10.89 5.60
N PRO A 119 1.78 10.76 4.61
CA PRO A 119 3.12 11.33 4.68
C PRO A 119 3.10 12.84 4.42
N PHE A 120 2.70 13.63 5.39
CA PHE A 120 2.66 15.08 5.27
C PHE A 120 4.05 15.70 5.30
N SER A 121 4.27 16.75 4.49
CA SER A 121 5.37 17.68 4.74
C SER A 121 5.09 18.45 6.03
N GLU A 122 6.14 18.94 6.68
CA GLU A 122 6.00 19.78 7.90
C GLU A 122 5.07 20.97 7.66
N ARG A 123 5.20 21.61 6.51
CA ARG A 123 4.35 22.74 6.10
C ARG A 123 2.89 22.34 6.03
N LEU A 124 2.58 21.24 5.37
CA LEU A 124 1.20 20.76 5.23
C LEU A 124 0.63 20.34 6.60
N GLY A 125 1.39 19.56 7.36
CA GLY A 125 0.98 19.12 8.70
C GLY A 125 0.64 20.30 9.61
N ASN A 126 1.46 21.36 9.61
CA ASN A 126 1.16 22.58 10.36
C ASN A 126 -0.08 23.34 9.87
N ALA A 127 -0.35 23.29 8.56
CA ALA A 127 -1.49 23.97 7.97
C ALA A 127 -2.83 23.28 8.27
N VAL A 128 -2.86 21.93 8.31
CA VAL A 128 -4.11 21.15 8.41
C VAL A 128 -4.39 20.60 9.80
N ALA A 129 -3.40 20.54 10.68
CA ALA A 129 -3.54 19.94 12.00
C ALA A 129 -4.68 20.58 12.80
N GLY A 130 -5.55 19.74 13.36
CA GLY A 130 -6.68 20.16 14.18
C GLY A 130 -7.81 20.88 13.40
N ARG A 131 -7.70 21.00 12.08
CA ARG A 131 -8.71 21.63 11.24
C ARG A 131 -9.53 20.60 10.50
N PRO A 132 -10.87 20.70 10.51
CA PRO A 132 -11.71 19.80 9.71
C PRO A 132 -11.58 20.10 8.23
N ASN A 133 -11.40 19.06 7.44
CA ASN A 133 -11.31 19.11 5.99
C ASN A 133 -12.31 18.13 5.38
N ILE A 134 -12.93 18.49 4.25
CA ILE A 134 -13.99 17.71 3.61
C ILE A 134 -13.45 17.05 2.35
N PHE A 135 -13.64 15.74 2.25
CA PHE A 135 -13.19 14.92 1.10
C PHE A 135 -14.38 14.16 0.50
N PRO A 136 -14.72 14.44 -0.76
CA PRO A 136 -15.71 13.66 -1.50
C PRO A 136 -15.08 12.42 -2.12
N PHE A 137 -15.69 11.26 -1.93
CA PHE A 137 -15.41 10.01 -2.59
C PHE A 137 -16.53 9.67 -3.54
N VAL A 138 -16.23 9.34 -4.79
CA VAL A 138 -17.23 8.98 -5.80
C VAL A 138 -16.85 7.68 -6.46
N ASP A 139 -17.81 6.78 -6.64
CA ASP A 139 -17.65 5.58 -7.44
C ASP A 139 -17.90 5.93 -8.92
N TRP A 140 -16.82 6.16 -9.66
CA TRP A 140 -16.86 6.52 -11.07
C TRP A 140 -16.91 5.32 -12.02
N ARG A 141 -16.93 4.11 -11.48
CA ARG A 141 -16.99 2.92 -12.34
C ARG A 141 -18.28 2.91 -13.13
N ASN A 142 -18.18 2.57 -14.41
CA ASN A 142 -19.35 2.44 -15.24
C ASN A 142 -20.12 1.16 -14.90
N ALA A 143 -21.46 1.24 -14.85
CA ALA A 143 -22.34 0.08 -14.66
C ALA A 143 -22.22 -0.94 -15.81
N LYS A 144 -21.70 -0.50 -16.96
CA LYS A 144 -21.38 -1.36 -18.10
C LYS A 144 -19.90 -1.72 -17.95
N GLY A 145 -19.64 -2.92 -17.41
CA GLY A 145 -18.28 -3.44 -17.32
C GLY A 145 -17.63 -3.42 -18.71
N VAL A 146 -16.61 -2.63 -18.82
CA VAL A 146 -15.61 -2.69 -19.89
C VAL A 146 -14.29 -2.94 -19.22
#